data_39ed6f90d0fccf5cd3c7d37af4e18441
#
_entry.id   39ed6f90d0fccf5cd3c7d37af4e18441
#
_cell.length_a   1.000
_cell.length_b   1.000
_cell.length_c   1.000
_cell.angle_alpha   90.00
_cell.angle_beta   90.00
_cell.angle_gamma   90.00
#
_symmetry.space_group_name_H-M   'P 1'
#
loop_
_entity.id
_entity.type
_entity.pdbx_description
1 polymer ?
#
loop_
_entity_poly.entity_id
_entity_poly.type
_entity_poly.pdbx_seq_one_letter_code
_entity_poly.pdbx_strand_id
1 'polypeptide(L)'
;MRLATVGIESPLGLTPRVVAEVADSQSDAPRLVDVTAAGELWWASQGSGDPVRWAAATFPPDLTALLRGGRRALEMAAEAIELAGSQPANAEAPSGSRLRYRPDEVERLPLLRPPLLRDFYAFEEHVAAGARRRGEPIPEPWYRRPVYYKGNPATLLAPGAEVPWPAYTDSLDYELEVACVLLSGGRDLSVAAAQEAIAGYAVFCDFSARDIQADEMRVRLGPAKSKDFASGLGPWLVTADELGDPAQLEVSAYLNGERVAQARLSEARWSFAEMVSYASGAEPLEAGEVLASGTVGGGSGQERGRLLEPGDRIECELEGAGRLVHVIGPRHGGGGHLVPRPPQG
;
A
#
# COMPACT_ATOMS: atom_id res chain seq x y z
N MET A 1 -13.81 7.32 0.53
CA MET A 1 -13.64 6.64 1.84
C MET A 1 -12.18 6.38 2.15
N ARG A 2 -11.80 6.40 3.43
CA ARG A 2 -10.45 6.02 3.92
C ARG A 2 -10.55 4.68 4.64
N LEU A 3 -10.08 3.62 4.01
CA LEU A 3 -10.21 2.25 4.50
C LEU A 3 -8.87 1.72 5.04
N ALA A 4 -8.93 0.93 6.11
CA ALA A 4 -7.77 0.22 6.66
C ALA A 4 -8.15 -1.16 7.20
N THR A 5 -7.16 -2.02 7.35
CA THR A 5 -7.29 -3.27 8.08
C THR A 5 -6.72 -3.10 9.49
N VAL A 6 -7.50 -3.50 10.48
CA VAL A 6 -7.11 -3.47 11.89
C VAL A 6 -7.39 -4.80 12.57
N GLY A 7 -6.67 -5.08 13.64
CA GLY A 7 -6.95 -6.17 14.57
C GLY A 7 -7.72 -5.66 15.78
N ILE A 8 -8.82 -6.33 16.11
CA ILE A 8 -9.61 -6.07 17.31
C ILE A 8 -9.42 -7.25 18.26
N GLU A 9 -9.08 -6.97 19.50
CA GLU A 9 -8.98 -8.01 20.53
C GLU A 9 -10.33 -8.69 20.78
N SER A 10 -10.34 -9.99 20.78
CA SER A 10 -11.49 -10.84 21.07
C SER A 10 -11.09 -12.03 21.95
N PRO A 11 -12.04 -12.76 22.57
CA PRO A 11 -11.73 -13.99 23.29
C PRO A 11 -11.00 -15.06 22.46
N LEU A 12 -11.04 -14.96 21.12
CA LEU A 12 -10.35 -15.87 20.19
C LEU A 12 -9.00 -15.32 19.72
N GLY A 13 -8.54 -14.20 20.29
CA GLY A 13 -7.34 -13.47 19.89
C GLY A 13 -7.65 -12.29 18.95
N LEU A 14 -6.63 -11.81 18.28
CA LEU A 14 -6.73 -10.67 17.39
C LEU A 14 -7.54 -11.03 16.14
N THR A 15 -8.66 -10.36 15.96
CA THR A 15 -9.59 -10.61 14.84
C THR A 15 -9.48 -9.48 13.81
N PRO A 16 -9.11 -9.76 12.55
CA PRO A 16 -9.04 -8.74 11.50
C PRO A 16 -10.40 -8.11 11.20
N ARG A 17 -10.41 -6.80 10.94
CA ARG A 17 -11.58 -6.03 10.49
C ARG A 17 -11.17 -4.99 9.47
N VAL A 18 -12.03 -4.76 8.50
CA VAL A 18 -11.96 -3.57 7.65
C VAL A 18 -12.66 -2.44 8.38
N VAL A 19 -11.97 -1.32 8.52
CA VAL A 19 -12.54 -0.11 9.13
C VAL A 19 -12.45 1.07 8.18
N ALA A 20 -13.42 1.99 8.32
CA ALA A 20 -13.39 3.29 7.67
C ALA A 20 -13.15 4.40 8.68
N GLU A 21 -12.26 5.35 8.34
CA GLU A 21 -12.08 6.58 9.12
C GLU A 21 -13.25 7.53 8.89
N VAL A 22 -13.84 8.02 9.95
CA VAL A 22 -14.90 9.03 9.92
C VAL A 22 -14.59 10.15 10.90
N ALA A 23 -14.97 11.39 10.57
CA ALA A 23 -14.89 12.50 11.50
C ALA A 23 -15.80 12.25 12.71
N ASP A 24 -15.34 12.59 13.90
CA ASP A 24 -16.17 12.55 15.12
C ASP A 24 -16.65 13.98 15.41
N SER A 25 -17.96 14.21 15.35
CA SER A 25 -18.56 15.52 15.64
C SER A 25 -18.41 15.94 17.12
N GLN A 26 -18.01 15.03 17.99
CA GLN A 26 -17.87 15.26 19.45
C GLN A 26 -16.41 15.28 19.92
N SER A 27 -15.45 15.06 19.00
CA SER A 27 -14.02 14.95 19.31
C SER A 27 -13.17 15.38 18.12
N ASP A 28 -12.02 15.99 18.36
CA ASP A 28 -11.03 16.29 17.33
C ASP A 28 -10.35 15.02 16.77
N ALA A 29 -10.49 13.88 17.45
CA ALA A 29 -9.93 12.62 17.01
C ALA A 29 -10.95 11.84 16.15
N PRO A 30 -10.53 11.29 14.99
CA PRO A 30 -11.41 10.51 14.14
C PRO A 30 -11.86 9.21 14.83
N ARG A 31 -12.94 8.64 14.35
CA ARG A 31 -13.41 7.30 14.72
C ARG A 31 -13.19 6.31 13.58
N LEU A 32 -13.03 5.06 13.94
CA LEU A 32 -12.94 3.94 13.02
C LEU A 32 -14.26 3.17 13.06
N VAL A 33 -14.99 3.17 11.95
CA VAL A 33 -16.25 2.41 11.80
C VAL A 33 -15.91 1.03 11.27
N ASP A 34 -16.30 -0.03 11.97
CA ASP A 34 -16.23 -1.42 11.47
C ASP A 34 -17.21 -1.59 10.32
N VAL A 35 -16.70 -1.85 9.12
CA VAL A 35 -17.50 -1.92 7.88
C VAL A 35 -18.47 -3.11 7.90
N THR A 36 -18.07 -4.26 8.49
CA THR A 36 -18.94 -5.42 8.61
C THR A 36 -20.09 -5.15 9.60
N ALA A 37 -19.78 -4.59 10.78
CA ALA A 37 -20.78 -4.23 11.78
C ALA A 37 -21.74 -3.14 11.28
N ALA A 38 -21.23 -2.15 10.56
CA ALA A 38 -22.04 -1.14 9.87
C ALA A 38 -22.97 -1.78 8.82
N GLY A 39 -22.46 -2.77 8.09
CA GLY A 39 -23.23 -3.55 7.12
C GLY A 39 -24.39 -4.33 7.74
N GLU A 40 -24.22 -4.86 8.95
CA GLU A 40 -25.31 -5.51 9.69
C GLU A 40 -26.45 -4.53 9.96
N LEU A 41 -26.10 -3.33 10.40
CA LEU A 41 -27.06 -2.26 10.64
C LEU A 41 -27.77 -1.84 9.35
N TRP A 42 -27.01 -1.70 8.26
CA TRP A 42 -27.55 -1.35 6.95
C TRP A 42 -28.52 -2.43 6.44
N TRP A 43 -28.17 -3.71 6.49
CA TRP A 43 -29.06 -4.81 6.10
C TRP A 43 -30.30 -4.91 6.98
N ALA A 44 -30.17 -4.65 8.28
CA ALA A 44 -31.33 -4.56 9.17
C ALA A 44 -32.29 -3.43 8.75
N SER A 45 -31.76 -2.27 8.38
CA SER A 45 -32.55 -1.13 7.89
C SER A 45 -33.27 -1.43 6.55
N GLN A 46 -32.72 -2.32 5.74
CA GLN A 46 -33.34 -2.82 4.51
C GLN A 46 -34.40 -3.90 4.74
N GLY A 47 -34.69 -4.24 6.01
CA GLY A 47 -35.68 -5.27 6.38
C GLY A 47 -35.21 -6.71 6.22
N SER A 48 -33.90 -6.92 6.20
CA SER A 48 -33.33 -8.29 6.13
C SER A 48 -33.71 -9.12 7.37
N GLY A 49 -34.14 -10.36 7.17
CA GLY A 49 -34.39 -11.32 8.23
C GLY A 49 -33.11 -11.93 8.86
N ASP A 50 -31.94 -11.77 8.21
CA ASP A 50 -30.65 -12.25 8.69
C ASP A 50 -29.55 -11.24 8.30
N PRO A 51 -29.52 -10.05 8.94
CA PRO A 51 -28.59 -8.99 8.58
C PRO A 51 -27.12 -9.36 8.82
N VAL A 52 -26.84 -10.17 9.84
CA VAL A 52 -25.48 -10.62 10.19
C VAL A 52 -24.88 -11.46 9.06
N ARG A 53 -25.62 -12.43 8.56
CA ARG A 53 -25.18 -13.29 7.46
C ARG A 53 -24.95 -12.50 6.18
N TRP A 54 -25.87 -11.60 5.86
CA TRP A 54 -25.75 -10.79 4.65
C TRP A 54 -24.59 -9.80 4.74
N ALA A 55 -24.37 -9.18 5.91
CA ALA A 55 -23.22 -8.31 6.12
C ALA A 55 -21.89 -9.07 5.97
N ALA A 56 -21.77 -10.25 6.56
CA ALA A 56 -20.56 -11.06 6.41
C ALA A 56 -20.25 -11.45 4.96
N ALA A 57 -21.28 -11.63 4.13
CA ALA A 57 -21.13 -11.93 2.70
C ALA A 57 -20.82 -10.69 1.85
N THR A 58 -21.41 -9.54 2.18
CA THR A 58 -21.30 -8.29 1.38
C THR A 58 -20.11 -7.44 1.81
N PHE A 59 -19.82 -7.41 3.11
CA PHE A 59 -18.79 -6.60 3.74
C PHE A 59 -17.83 -7.51 4.56
N PRO A 60 -17.10 -8.39 3.88
CA PRO A 60 -16.17 -9.28 4.57
C PRO A 60 -15.10 -8.49 5.33
N PRO A 61 -14.52 -9.06 6.43
CA PRO A 61 -13.51 -8.38 7.25
C PRO A 61 -12.10 -8.38 6.61
N ASP A 62 -11.99 -8.77 5.36
CA ASP A 62 -10.78 -8.74 4.54
C ASP A 62 -10.95 -7.72 3.41
N LEU A 63 -10.03 -6.76 3.31
CA LEU A 63 -10.15 -5.67 2.35
C LEU A 63 -10.07 -6.16 0.89
N THR A 64 -9.23 -7.16 0.60
CA THR A 64 -9.17 -7.75 -0.75
C THR A 64 -10.51 -8.41 -1.12
N ALA A 65 -11.12 -9.12 -0.18
CA ALA A 65 -12.42 -9.74 -0.39
C ALA A 65 -13.53 -8.69 -0.55
N LEU A 66 -13.50 -7.59 0.20
CA LEU A 66 -14.44 -6.46 0.04
C LEU A 66 -14.30 -5.84 -1.37
N LEU A 67 -13.08 -5.59 -1.84
CA LEU A 67 -12.81 -5.04 -3.17
C LEU A 67 -13.33 -5.96 -4.29
N ARG A 68 -13.27 -7.28 -4.12
CA ARG A 68 -13.86 -8.25 -5.08
C ARG A 68 -15.37 -8.09 -5.27
N GLY A 69 -16.06 -7.47 -4.32
CA GLY A 69 -17.46 -7.08 -4.45
C GLY A 69 -17.69 -5.93 -5.44
N GLY A 70 -16.62 -5.30 -5.93
CA GLY A 70 -16.63 -4.26 -6.94
C GLY A 70 -17.25 -2.94 -6.46
N ARG A 71 -17.53 -2.06 -7.42
CA ARG A 71 -18.06 -0.71 -7.16
C ARG A 71 -19.33 -0.73 -6.30
N ARG A 72 -20.25 -1.68 -6.58
CA ARG A 72 -21.50 -1.77 -5.82
C ARG A 72 -21.29 -2.08 -4.33
N ALA A 73 -20.31 -2.95 -4.00
CA ALA A 73 -20.00 -3.24 -2.61
C ALA A 73 -19.42 -2.01 -1.88
N LEU A 74 -18.56 -1.23 -2.56
CA LEU A 74 -18.03 0.02 -1.99
C LEU A 74 -19.11 1.09 -1.80
N GLU A 75 -20.05 1.25 -2.76
CA GLU A 75 -21.20 2.15 -2.62
C GLU A 75 -22.08 1.77 -1.41
N MET A 76 -22.41 0.49 -1.28
CA MET A 76 -23.17 -0.02 -0.14
C MET A 76 -22.40 0.13 1.18
N ALA A 77 -21.06 -0.06 1.16
CA ALA A 77 -20.23 0.18 2.33
C ALA A 77 -20.24 1.65 2.75
N ALA A 78 -20.22 2.59 1.80
CA ALA A 78 -20.33 4.02 2.09
C ALA A 78 -21.66 4.36 2.76
N GLU A 79 -22.79 3.84 2.24
CA GLU A 79 -24.11 4.00 2.85
C GLU A 79 -24.16 3.41 4.27
N ALA A 80 -23.56 2.24 4.47
CA ALA A 80 -23.51 1.58 5.77
C ALA A 80 -22.66 2.37 6.79
N ILE A 81 -21.51 2.89 6.37
CA ILE A 81 -20.61 3.72 7.19
C ILE A 81 -21.32 5.02 7.61
N GLU A 82 -22.01 5.68 6.69
CA GLU A 82 -22.79 6.89 6.97
C GLU A 82 -23.89 6.61 8.00
N LEU A 83 -24.65 5.52 7.80
CA LEU A 83 -25.69 5.09 8.74
C LEU A 83 -25.10 4.79 10.13
N ALA A 84 -23.98 4.08 10.21
CA ALA A 84 -23.30 3.79 11.48
C ALA A 84 -22.76 5.06 12.14
N GLY A 85 -22.26 6.02 11.35
CA GLY A 85 -21.78 7.32 11.81
C GLY A 85 -22.88 8.16 12.48
N SER A 86 -24.13 8.04 12.03
CA SER A 86 -25.29 8.76 12.58
C SER A 86 -25.84 8.16 13.90
N GLN A 87 -25.40 6.95 14.28
CA GLN A 87 -25.89 6.29 15.50
C GLN A 87 -25.27 6.88 16.78
N PRO A 88 -25.88 6.68 17.96
CA PRO A 88 -25.26 7.01 19.25
C PRO A 88 -23.88 6.38 19.42
N ALA A 89 -23.00 7.01 20.23
CA ALA A 89 -21.60 6.58 20.37
C ALA A 89 -21.44 5.13 20.89
N ASN A 90 -22.39 4.64 21.65
CA ASN A 90 -22.42 3.30 22.23
C ASN A 90 -23.34 2.33 21.49
N ALA A 91 -23.79 2.68 20.29
CA ALA A 91 -24.63 1.79 19.50
C ALA A 91 -23.85 0.54 19.07
N GLU A 92 -24.55 -0.57 19.04
CA GLU A 92 -24.05 -1.88 18.60
C GLU A 92 -24.79 -2.34 17.34
N ALA A 93 -24.12 -3.19 16.59
CA ALA A 93 -24.72 -3.90 15.45
C ALA A 93 -25.69 -4.99 15.95
N PRO A 94 -26.55 -5.53 15.05
CA PRO A 94 -27.46 -6.66 15.39
C PRO A 94 -26.79 -7.87 16.04
N SER A 95 -25.55 -8.13 15.74
CA SER A 95 -24.75 -9.20 16.38
C SER A 95 -24.27 -8.87 17.80
N GLY A 96 -24.43 -7.63 18.28
CA GLY A 96 -23.81 -7.10 19.49
C GLY A 96 -22.37 -6.60 19.28
N SER A 97 -21.87 -6.58 18.06
CA SER A 97 -20.55 -6.03 17.75
C SER A 97 -20.55 -4.49 17.88
N ARG A 98 -19.46 -3.93 18.40
CA ARG A 98 -19.27 -2.48 18.41
C ARG A 98 -19.20 -1.94 16.98
N LEU A 99 -19.85 -0.80 16.75
CA LEU A 99 -19.81 -0.12 15.44
C LEU A 99 -18.56 0.73 15.27
N ARG A 100 -18.00 1.27 16.36
CA ARG A 100 -16.94 2.29 16.29
C ARG A 100 -15.85 2.05 17.33
N TYR A 101 -14.62 2.39 16.93
CA TYR A 101 -13.42 2.29 17.73
C TYR A 101 -12.64 3.60 17.69
N ARG A 102 -11.87 3.89 18.74
CA ARG A 102 -10.81 4.89 18.66
C ARG A 102 -9.57 4.27 18.00
N PRO A 103 -8.71 5.09 17.38
CA PRO A 103 -7.47 4.58 16.78
C PRO A 103 -6.54 3.86 17.77
N ASP A 104 -6.57 4.24 19.06
CA ASP A 104 -5.77 3.65 20.14
C ASP A 104 -6.37 2.35 20.72
N GLU A 105 -7.56 1.95 20.31
CA GLU A 105 -8.23 0.72 20.74
C GLU A 105 -8.01 -0.46 19.78
N VAL A 106 -7.29 -0.26 18.70
CA VAL A 106 -7.08 -1.27 17.66
C VAL A 106 -5.61 -1.38 17.28
N GLU A 107 -5.19 -2.56 16.83
CA GLU A 107 -3.87 -2.80 16.28
C GLU A 107 -3.89 -2.60 14.76
N ARG A 108 -2.92 -1.89 14.19
CA ARG A 108 -2.78 -1.79 12.74
C ARG A 108 -2.27 -3.11 12.17
N LEU A 109 -2.93 -3.59 11.13
CA LEU A 109 -2.51 -4.76 10.35
C LEU A 109 -2.04 -4.30 8.95
N PRO A 110 -1.35 -5.16 8.18
CA PRO A 110 -1.10 -4.88 6.77
C PRO A 110 -2.39 -4.48 6.07
N LEU A 111 -2.35 -3.42 5.25
CA LEU A 111 -3.54 -2.81 4.64
C LEU A 111 -4.42 -3.84 3.93
N LEU A 112 -3.80 -4.71 3.16
CA LEU A 112 -4.42 -5.87 2.50
C LEU A 112 -3.35 -6.92 2.19
N ARG A 113 -3.79 -8.09 1.72
CA ARG A 113 -2.93 -9.12 1.15
C ARG A 113 -3.21 -9.23 -0.34
N PRO A 114 -2.44 -8.51 -1.18
CA PRO A 114 -2.70 -8.49 -2.61
C PRO A 114 -2.40 -9.85 -3.25
N PRO A 115 -3.17 -10.26 -4.28
CA PRO A 115 -2.83 -11.42 -5.08
C PRO A 115 -1.47 -11.29 -5.77
N LEU A 116 -1.14 -10.05 -6.16
CA LEU A 116 0.13 -9.72 -6.79
C LEU A 116 0.50 -8.27 -6.48
N LEU A 117 1.80 -8.02 -6.35
CA LEU A 117 2.42 -6.70 -6.25
C LEU A 117 3.29 -6.47 -7.48
N ARG A 118 3.07 -5.37 -8.18
CA ARG A 118 3.94 -4.87 -9.25
C ARG A 118 4.47 -3.51 -8.83
N ASP A 119 5.76 -3.32 -9.02
CA ASP A 119 6.39 -2.04 -8.78
C ASP A 119 7.04 -1.54 -10.06
N PHE A 120 6.59 -0.36 -10.48
CA PHE A 120 6.96 0.27 -11.73
C PHE A 120 8.22 1.14 -11.56
N TYR A 121 8.61 1.81 -12.60
CA TYR A 121 9.78 2.67 -12.64
C TYR A 121 9.43 3.94 -13.43
N ALA A 122 8.40 4.69 -12.95
CA ALA A 122 7.72 5.70 -13.75
C ALA A 122 8.36 7.10 -13.73
N PHE A 123 9.29 7.40 -12.80
CA PHE A 123 9.85 8.75 -12.65
C PHE A 123 11.22 8.89 -13.31
N GLU A 124 11.31 9.75 -14.34
CA GLU A 124 12.53 9.94 -15.14
C GLU A 124 13.71 10.42 -14.29
N GLU A 125 13.49 11.30 -13.32
CA GLU A 125 14.57 11.83 -12.46
C GLU A 125 15.26 10.72 -11.67
N HIS A 126 14.49 9.81 -11.06
CA HIS A 126 15.02 8.66 -10.36
C HIS A 126 15.77 7.71 -11.30
N VAL A 127 15.21 7.41 -12.47
CA VAL A 127 15.86 6.60 -13.52
C VAL A 127 17.17 7.22 -13.96
N ALA A 128 17.18 8.54 -14.20
CA ALA A 128 18.36 9.29 -14.59
C ALA A 128 19.44 9.28 -13.48
N ALA A 129 19.04 9.39 -12.22
CA ALA A 129 19.96 9.29 -11.08
C ALA A 129 20.64 7.91 -11.04
N GLY A 130 19.89 6.83 -11.25
CA GLY A 130 20.42 5.48 -11.37
C GLY A 130 21.38 5.31 -12.56
N ALA A 131 20.99 5.83 -13.72
CA ALA A 131 21.81 5.79 -14.94
C ALA A 131 23.13 6.57 -14.75
N ARG A 132 23.07 7.78 -14.20
CA ARG A 132 24.27 8.58 -13.88
C ARG A 132 25.26 7.84 -12.95
N ARG A 133 24.76 7.15 -11.92
CA ARG A 133 25.62 6.36 -11.00
C ARG A 133 26.36 5.24 -11.73
N ARG A 134 25.75 4.64 -12.74
CA ARG A 134 26.36 3.59 -13.57
C ARG A 134 27.22 4.13 -14.72
N GLY A 135 27.22 5.44 -14.96
CA GLY A 135 27.88 6.03 -16.13
C GLY A 135 27.21 5.68 -17.47
N GLU A 136 25.90 5.42 -17.44
CA GLU A 136 25.12 4.96 -18.57
C GLU A 136 24.01 5.97 -18.92
N PRO A 137 23.55 6.04 -20.17
CA PRO A 137 22.33 6.77 -20.51
C PRO A 137 21.08 6.00 -20.00
N ILE A 138 19.94 6.69 -19.90
CA ILE A 138 18.65 6.03 -19.70
C ILE A 138 18.39 5.12 -20.92
N PRO A 139 18.09 3.82 -20.70
CA PRO A 139 17.80 2.91 -21.80
C PRO A 139 16.58 3.38 -22.61
N GLU A 140 16.70 3.44 -23.93
CA GLU A 140 15.62 3.90 -24.83
C GLU A 140 14.30 3.11 -24.66
N PRO A 141 14.28 1.78 -24.38
CA PRO A 141 13.04 1.05 -24.12
C PRO A 141 12.23 1.58 -22.92
N TRP A 142 12.87 2.26 -21.94
CA TRP A 142 12.18 2.86 -20.82
C TRP A 142 11.19 3.96 -21.25
N TYR A 143 11.52 4.70 -22.31
CA TYR A 143 10.66 5.75 -22.85
C TYR A 143 9.45 5.21 -23.64
N ARG A 144 9.46 3.92 -23.99
CA ARG A 144 8.44 3.30 -24.85
C ARG A 144 7.37 2.55 -24.09
N ARG A 145 7.66 2.09 -22.86
CA ARG A 145 6.72 1.28 -22.08
C ARG A 145 6.99 1.39 -20.58
N PRO A 146 5.96 1.35 -19.74
CA PRO A 146 6.15 1.29 -18.29
C PRO A 146 6.69 -0.09 -17.90
N VAL A 147 7.94 -0.12 -17.43
CA VAL A 147 8.59 -1.34 -16.94
C VAL A 147 8.32 -1.54 -15.47
N TYR A 148 8.23 -2.79 -15.00
CA TYR A 148 8.01 -3.14 -13.61
C TYR A 148 8.73 -4.45 -13.23
N TYR A 149 8.92 -4.65 -11.93
CA TYR A 149 9.22 -5.96 -11.37
C TYR A 149 8.04 -6.46 -10.54
N LYS A 150 8.00 -7.77 -10.24
CA LYS A 150 7.00 -8.39 -9.37
C LYS A 150 7.58 -8.48 -7.95
N GLY A 151 7.02 -7.69 -7.03
CA GLY A 151 7.38 -7.68 -5.62
C GLY A 151 6.75 -8.83 -4.85
N ASN A 152 7.14 -8.97 -3.58
CA ASN A 152 6.65 -10.02 -2.70
C ASN A 152 5.45 -9.52 -1.86
N PRO A 153 4.21 -9.93 -2.16
CA PRO A 153 3.04 -9.50 -1.40
C PRO A 153 2.98 -10.05 0.04
N ALA A 154 3.79 -11.07 0.35
CA ALA A 154 3.79 -11.70 1.67
C ALA A 154 4.56 -10.90 2.74
N THR A 155 5.37 -9.92 2.32
CA THR A 155 6.23 -9.12 3.21
C THR A 155 5.77 -7.68 3.37
N LEU A 156 4.50 -7.40 3.05
CA LEU A 156 3.89 -6.10 3.35
C LEU A 156 3.78 -5.91 4.88
N LEU A 157 4.35 -4.83 5.36
CA LEU A 157 4.37 -4.45 6.76
C LEU A 157 3.06 -3.75 7.16
N ALA A 158 2.64 -3.96 8.39
CA ALA A 158 1.61 -3.14 9.01
C ALA A 158 2.14 -1.70 9.21
N PRO A 159 1.31 -0.66 9.06
CA PRO A 159 1.69 0.70 9.41
C PRO A 159 2.19 0.79 10.85
N GLY A 160 3.37 1.35 11.05
CA GLY A 160 4.04 1.44 12.36
C GLY A 160 4.93 0.24 12.71
N ALA A 161 4.90 -0.85 11.95
CA ALA A 161 5.76 -2.00 12.21
C ALA A 161 7.24 -1.66 11.99
N GLU A 162 8.11 -2.34 12.76
CA GLU A 162 9.55 -2.27 12.59
C GLU A 162 9.96 -2.94 11.26
N VAL A 163 10.85 -2.28 10.51
CA VAL A 163 11.43 -2.84 9.27
C VAL A 163 12.56 -3.79 9.66
N PRO A 164 12.48 -5.08 9.32
CA PRO A 164 13.55 -6.01 9.63
C PRO A 164 14.83 -5.66 8.84
N TRP A 165 15.97 -5.61 9.52
CA TRP A 165 17.24 -5.49 8.83
C TRP A 165 17.72 -6.87 8.39
N PRO A 166 17.75 -7.17 7.06
CA PRO A 166 18.17 -8.48 6.60
C PRO A 166 19.65 -8.75 6.90
N ALA A 167 19.95 -9.94 7.41
CA ALA A 167 21.32 -10.32 7.78
C ALA A 167 22.29 -10.41 6.59
N TYR A 168 21.79 -10.34 5.36
CA TYR A 168 22.56 -10.46 4.12
C TYR A 168 22.95 -9.11 3.49
N THR A 169 22.58 -7.98 4.09
CA THR A 169 22.88 -6.65 3.57
C THR A 169 23.46 -5.72 4.62
N ASP A 170 24.40 -4.89 4.20
CA ASP A 170 24.91 -3.75 4.97
C ASP A 170 24.40 -2.39 4.47
N SER A 171 23.57 -2.39 3.43
CA SER A 171 23.16 -1.20 2.68
C SER A 171 21.63 -1.11 2.53
N LEU A 172 20.95 -0.83 3.65
CA LEU A 172 19.49 -0.68 3.66
C LEU A 172 19.08 0.73 3.24
N ASP A 173 18.05 0.81 2.38
CA ASP A 173 17.50 2.06 1.86
C ASP A 173 15.98 2.02 1.83
N TYR A 174 15.37 3.17 1.60
CA TYR A 174 13.93 3.36 1.38
C TYR A 174 13.68 3.99 0.01
N GLU A 175 12.49 3.82 -0.50
CA GLU A 175 12.00 4.45 -1.71
C GLU A 175 10.59 4.99 -1.48
N LEU A 176 10.42 6.31 -1.67
CA LEU A 176 9.14 7.00 -1.56
C LEU A 176 8.33 6.80 -2.83
N GLU A 177 7.16 6.21 -2.69
CA GLU A 177 6.26 5.86 -3.78
C GLU A 177 4.79 6.01 -3.41
N VAL A 178 3.94 5.88 -4.41
CA VAL A 178 2.49 5.73 -4.27
C VAL A 178 2.06 4.46 -4.99
N ALA A 179 1.06 3.77 -4.47
CA ALA A 179 0.48 2.61 -5.13
C ALA A 179 -1.01 2.83 -5.39
N CYS A 180 -1.50 2.34 -6.53
CA CYS A 180 -2.92 2.11 -6.73
C CYS A 180 -3.28 0.66 -6.37
N VAL A 181 -4.52 0.48 -5.92
CA VAL A 181 -5.12 -0.83 -5.62
C VAL A 181 -6.29 -1.05 -6.56
N LEU A 182 -6.40 -2.23 -7.15
CA LEU A 182 -7.45 -2.52 -8.11
C LEU A 182 -8.78 -2.89 -7.42
N LEU A 183 -9.86 -2.29 -7.90
CA LEU A 183 -11.25 -2.62 -7.54
C LEU A 183 -11.76 -3.82 -8.34
N SER A 184 -11.31 -3.93 -9.58
CA SER A 184 -11.71 -5.00 -10.49
C SER A 184 -10.51 -5.44 -11.33
N GLY A 185 -10.55 -6.69 -11.74
CA GLY A 185 -9.58 -7.22 -12.68
C GLY A 185 -10.01 -7.00 -14.13
N GLY A 186 -9.20 -7.53 -15.02
CA GLY A 186 -9.47 -7.56 -16.46
C GLY A 186 -8.23 -7.91 -17.25
N ARG A 187 -8.43 -8.21 -18.53
CA ARG A 187 -7.37 -8.48 -19.49
C ARG A 187 -7.50 -7.53 -20.67
N ASP A 188 -6.37 -7.08 -21.19
CA ASP A 188 -6.29 -6.18 -22.36
C ASP A 188 -7.13 -4.89 -22.15
N LEU A 189 -7.05 -4.32 -20.96
CA LEU A 189 -7.80 -3.11 -20.58
C LEU A 189 -7.31 -1.91 -21.38
N SER A 190 -8.24 -1.14 -21.96
CA SER A 190 -7.92 0.20 -22.43
C SER A 190 -7.52 1.11 -21.25
N VAL A 191 -6.83 2.23 -21.50
CA VAL A 191 -6.46 3.18 -20.44
C VAL A 191 -7.69 3.69 -19.68
N ALA A 192 -8.81 3.93 -20.38
CA ALA A 192 -10.06 4.34 -19.74
C ALA A 192 -10.64 3.23 -18.83
N ALA A 193 -10.66 1.97 -19.31
CA ALA A 193 -11.11 0.84 -18.49
C ALA A 193 -10.17 0.57 -17.30
N ALA A 194 -8.87 0.78 -17.49
CA ALA A 194 -7.87 0.67 -16.44
C ALA A 194 -8.08 1.73 -15.34
N GLN A 195 -8.42 2.97 -15.70
CA GLN A 195 -8.77 4.02 -14.75
C GLN A 195 -9.99 3.63 -13.90
N GLU A 196 -11.02 3.07 -14.52
CA GLU A 196 -12.22 2.59 -13.83
C GLU A 196 -11.97 1.36 -12.94
N ALA A 197 -10.92 0.60 -13.22
CA ALA A 197 -10.52 -0.55 -12.44
C ALA A 197 -9.80 -0.20 -11.13
N ILE A 198 -9.38 1.05 -10.91
CA ILE A 198 -8.69 1.50 -9.71
C ILE A 198 -9.70 1.76 -8.58
N ALA A 199 -9.51 1.10 -7.43
CA ALA A 199 -10.28 1.34 -6.20
C ALA A 199 -9.85 2.64 -5.52
N GLY A 200 -8.56 2.89 -5.47
CA GLY A 200 -7.97 4.02 -4.76
C GLY A 200 -6.46 3.92 -4.66
N TYR A 201 -5.89 4.75 -3.80
CA TYR A 201 -4.45 4.94 -3.69
C TYR A 201 -4.00 4.86 -2.23
N ALA A 202 -2.74 4.48 -2.04
CA ALA A 202 -2.08 4.42 -0.74
C ALA A 202 -0.62 4.83 -0.89
N VAL A 203 0.00 5.29 0.20
CA VAL A 203 1.46 5.44 0.26
C VAL A 203 2.11 4.07 0.13
N PHE A 204 3.18 4.00 -0.64
CA PHE A 204 4.04 2.82 -0.71
C PHE A 204 5.48 3.20 -0.37
N CYS A 205 6.15 2.35 0.39
CA CYS A 205 7.55 2.49 0.72
C CYS A 205 8.27 1.20 0.38
N ASP A 206 9.16 1.24 -0.63
CA ASP A 206 9.90 0.06 -1.07
C ASP A 206 11.27 0.00 -0.40
N PHE A 207 11.41 -0.91 0.58
CA PHE A 207 12.69 -1.10 1.26
C PHE A 207 13.67 -1.90 0.43
N SER A 208 14.92 -1.42 0.36
CA SER A 208 15.90 -1.89 -0.62
C SER A 208 17.23 -2.27 0.02
N ALA A 209 17.70 -3.49 -0.22
CA ALA A 209 19.06 -3.91 0.06
C ALA A 209 19.96 -3.58 -1.14
N ARG A 210 20.62 -2.41 -1.13
CA ARG A 210 21.27 -1.83 -2.32
C ARG A 210 22.46 -2.59 -2.83
N ASP A 211 23.25 -3.20 -1.95
CA ASP A 211 24.37 -4.07 -2.30
C ASP A 211 23.89 -5.32 -3.05
N ILE A 212 22.87 -5.98 -2.52
CA ILE A 212 22.24 -7.15 -3.16
C ILE A 212 21.59 -6.77 -4.49
N GLN A 213 20.89 -5.64 -4.54
CA GLN A 213 20.29 -5.13 -5.76
C GLN A 213 21.32 -4.90 -6.86
N ALA A 214 22.49 -4.33 -6.50
CA ALA A 214 23.56 -4.12 -7.45
C ALA A 214 24.08 -5.44 -8.06
N ASP A 215 24.18 -6.50 -7.28
CA ASP A 215 24.59 -7.81 -7.76
C ASP A 215 23.53 -8.48 -8.65
N GLU A 216 22.26 -8.43 -8.23
CA GLU A 216 21.13 -8.94 -9.02
C GLU A 216 21.05 -8.25 -10.40
N MET A 217 21.21 -6.94 -10.44
CA MET A 217 21.18 -6.17 -11.68
C MET A 217 22.36 -6.48 -12.61
N ARG A 218 23.55 -6.86 -12.07
CA ARG A 218 24.69 -7.31 -12.89
C ARG A 218 24.41 -8.62 -13.60
N VAL A 219 23.69 -9.55 -12.98
CA VAL A 219 23.28 -10.81 -13.60
C VAL A 219 22.01 -10.66 -14.44
N ARG A 220 21.41 -9.45 -14.47
CA ARG A 220 20.22 -9.08 -15.24
C ARG A 220 18.98 -9.90 -14.89
N LEU A 221 18.88 -10.31 -13.63
CA LEU A 221 17.74 -11.02 -13.07
C LEU A 221 17.40 -10.41 -11.70
N GLY A 222 16.67 -9.31 -11.73
CA GLY A 222 16.28 -8.59 -10.52
C GLY A 222 15.52 -7.30 -10.87
N PRO A 223 15.15 -6.51 -9.84
CA PRO A 223 15.38 -6.81 -8.44
C PRO A 223 14.51 -7.99 -7.95
N ALA A 224 14.98 -8.74 -6.97
CA ALA A 224 14.27 -9.86 -6.35
C ALA A 224 14.58 -9.89 -4.84
N LYS A 225 15.59 -10.65 -4.40
CA LYS A 225 15.93 -10.80 -2.97
C LYS A 225 16.24 -9.47 -2.28
N SER A 226 16.74 -8.51 -3.04
CA SER A 226 17.00 -7.14 -2.58
C SER A 226 15.78 -6.36 -2.16
N LYS A 227 14.57 -6.79 -2.60
CA LYS A 227 13.26 -6.16 -2.34
C LYS A 227 12.27 -7.07 -1.59
N ASP A 228 12.52 -8.38 -1.55
CA ASP A 228 11.57 -9.38 -1.05
C ASP A 228 11.35 -9.36 0.47
N PHE A 229 12.13 -8.60 1.25
CA PHE A 229 12.14 -8.71 2.71
C PHE A 229 11.12 -7.81 3.40
N ALA A 230 10.78 -6.67 2.82
CA ALA A 230 9.82 -5.73 3.39
C ALA A 230 9.36 -4.69 2.37
N SER A 231 8.09 -4.34 2.42
CA SER A 231 7.53 -3.13 1.79
C SER A 231 6.44 -2.56 2.70
N GLY A 232 6.32 -1.23 2.77
CA GLY A 232 5.26 -0.55 3.49
C GLY A 232 4.11 -0.19 2.56
N LEU A 233 2.85 -0.41 2.97
CA LEU A 233 1.65 0.02 2.23
C LEU A 233 0.59 0.55 3.20
N GLY A 234 0.11 1.76 2.98
CA GLY A 234 -0.91 2.38 3.84
C GLY A 234 -0.64 3.86 4.13
N PRO A 235 -1.06 4.41 5.27
CA PRO A 235 -1.84 3.78 6.35
C PRO A 235 -3.31 3.54 5.98
N TRP A 236 -3.78 4.15 4.89
CA TRP A 236 -5.14 4.06 4.35
C TRP A 236 -5.13 3.68 2.88
N LEU A 237 -6.11 2.93 2.44
CA LEU A 237 -6.60 2.96 1.08
C LEU A 237 -7.61 4.10 0.99
N VAL A 238 -7.26 5.18 0.30
CA VAL A 238 -8.20 6.27 0.02
C VAL A 238 -8.83 6.01 -1.34
N THR A 239 -10.15 5.91 -1.38
CA THR A 239 -10.87 5.62 -2.62
C THR A 239 -10.68 6.73 -3.65
N ALA A 240 -10.67 6.35 -4.94
CA ALA A 240 -10.36 7.27 -6.03
C ALA A 240 -11.31 8.48 -6.12
N ASP A 241 -12.58 8.28 -5.76
CA ASP A 241 -13.58 9.35 -5.70
C ASP A 241 -13.31 10.37 -4.59
N GLU A 242 -12.75 9.95 -3.46
CA GLU A 242 -12.38 10.86 -2.36
C GLU A 242 -11.06 11.57 -2.61
N LEU A 243 -10.07 10.86 -3.13
CA LEU A 243 -8.74 11.42 -3.35
C LEU A 243 -8.69 12.36 -4.57
N GLY A 244 -9.50 12.11 -5.59
CA GLY A 244 -9.52 12.85 -6.84
C GLY A 244 -8.39 12.44 -7.79
N ASP A 245 -7.88 13.41 -8.57
CA ASP A 245 -6.80 13.17 -9.53
C ASP A 245 -5.45 13.03 -8.82
N PRO A 246 -4.84 11.83 -8.78
CA PRO A 246 -3.58 11.62 -8.09
C PRO A 246 -2.43 12.45 -8.68
N ALA A 247 -2.49 12.83 -9.96
CA ALA A 247 -1.43 13.63 -10.60
C ALA A 247 -1.26 15.01 -9.94
N GLN A 248 -2.29 15.54 -9.29
CA GLN A 248 -2.22 16.83 -8.62
C GLN A 248 -1.59 16.76 -7.22
N LEU A 249 -1.43 15.56 -6.67
CA LEU A 249 -1.02 15.35 -5.29
C LEU A 249 0.48 15.41 -5.11
N GLU A 250 0.86 15.91 -3.92
CA GLU A 250 2.23 15.94 -3.46
C GLU A 250 2.55 14.71 -2.60
N VAL A 251 3.77 14.21 -2.75
CA VAL A 251 4.34 13.19 -1.90
C VAL A 251 5.59 13.69 -1.22
N SER A 252 5.79 13.33 0.04
CA SER A 252 6.93 13.74 0.85
C SER A 252 7.50 12.58 1.65
N ALA A 253 8.82 12.57 1.86
CA ALA A 253 9.47 11.69 2.82
C ALA A 253 10.16 12.50 3.92
N TYR A 254 10.09 11.94 5.13
CA TYR A 254 10.76 12.51 6.32
C TYR A 254 11.64 11.42 6.95
N LEU A 255 12.86 11.78 7.26
CA LEU A 255 13.79 10.91 7.99
C LEU A 255 14.11 11.56 9.34
N ASN A 256 13.78 10.88 10.42
CA ASN A 256 13.93 11.38 11.79
C ASN A 256 13.26 12.75 12.03
N GLY A 257 12.10 12.98 11.38
CA GLY A 257 11.33 14.21 11.48
C GLY A 257 11.76 15.34 10.52
N GLU A 258 12.88 15.19 9.81
CA GLU A 258 13.32 16.14 8.79
C GLU A 258 12.79 15.75 7.42
N ARG A 259 12.17 16.68 6.68
CA ARG A 259 11.71 16.43 5.32
C ARG A 259 12.90 16.27 4.37
N VAL A 260 13.05 15.07 3.82
CA VAL A 260 14.18 14.72 2.95
C VAL A 260 13.81 14.60 1.48
N ALA A 261 12.54 14.46 1.13
CA ALA A 261 12.08 14.40 -0.25
C ALA A 261 10.70 15.05 -0.39
N GLN A 262 10.43 15.61 -1.57
CA GLN A 262 9.13 16.14 -1.98
C GLN A 262 9.05 16.11 -3.50
N ALA A 263 7.95 15.59 -4.05
CA ALA A 263 7.69 15.50 -5.48
C ALA A 263 6.19 15.57 -5.75
N ARG A 264 5.81 15.73 -7.02
CA ARG A 264 4.42 15.63 -7.48
C ARG A 264 4.22 14.40 -8.34
N LEU A 265 3.08 13.75 -8.21
CA LEU A 265 2.77 12.56 -9.02
C LEU A 265 2.63 12.90 -10.52
N SER A 266 2.37 14.16 -10.88
CA SER A 266 2.40 14.64 -12.27
C SER A 266 3.78 14.57 -12.93
N GLU A 267 4.85 14.37 -12.17
CA GLU A 267 6.21 14.20 -12.68
C GLU A 267 6.46 12.78 -13.23
N ALA A 268 5.52 11.86 -12.95
CA ALA A 268 5.58 10.52 -13.52
C ALA A 268 5.37 10.57 -15.04
N ARG A 269 6.20 9.83 -15.77
CA ARG A 269 6.05 9.66 -17.23
C ARG A 269 4.80 8.87 -17.60
N TRP A 270 4.40 7.93 -16.75
CA TRP A 270 3.27 7.03 -16.96
C TRP A 270 2.25 7.22 -15.84
N SER A 271 1.00 7.46 -16.21
CA SER A 271 -0.11 7.48 -15.26
C SER A 271 -0.42 6.07 -14.73
N PHE A 272 -1.08 5.98 -13.58
CA PHE A 272 -1.53 4.69 -13.05
C PHE A 272 -2.43 3.94 -14.04
N ALA A 273 -3.32 4.63 -14.76
CA ALA A 273 -4.17 4.02 -15.77
C ALA A 273 -3.37 3.41 -16.94
N GLU A 274 -2.29 4.08 -17.40
CA GLU A 274 -1.40 3.54 -18.42
C GLU A 274 -0.61 2.34 -17.89
N MET A 275 -0.14 2.37 -16.65
CA MET A 275 0.56 1.26 -16.02
C MET A 275 -0.35 0.03 -15.85
N VAL A 276 -1.59 0.22 -15.39
CA VAL A 276 -2.60 -0.84 -15.29
C VAL A 276 -2.96 -1.40 -16.67
N SER A 277 -3.20 -0.53 -17.66
CA SER A 277 -3.48 -0.94 -19.03
C SER A 277 -2.35 -1.79 -19.59
N TYR A 278 -1.10 -1.36 -19.44
CA TYR A 278 0.07 -2.11 -19.88
C TYR A 278 0.21 -3.47 -19.19
N ALA A 279 0.03 -3.51 -17.86
CA ALA A 279 0.12 -4.74 -17.08
C ALA A 279 -0.96 -5.76 -17.48
N SER A 280 -2.16 -5.29 -17.87
CA SER A 280 -3.27 -6.15 -18.31
C SER A 280 -3.08 -6.77 -19.69
N GLY A 281 -2.09 -6.32 -20.46
CA GLY A 281 -1.83 -6.79 -21.81
C GLY A 281 -1.50 -8.27 -21.84
N ALA A 282 -2.41 -9.09 -22.40
CA ALA A 282 -2.34 -10.55 -22.44
C ALA A 282 -2.25 -11.25 -21.05
N GLU A 283 -2.38 -10.50 -19.94
CA GLU A 283 -2.36 -11.02 -18.55
C GLU A 283 -3.64 -10.59 -17.84
N PRO A 284 -4.39 -11.52 -17.20
CA PRO A 284 -5.54 -11.13 -16.37
C PRO A 284 -5.05 -10.49 -15.08
N LEU A 285 -5.57 -9.31 -14.74
CA LEU A 285 -5.42 -8.68 -13.44
C LEU A 285 -6.61 -9.07 -12.55
N GLU A 286 -6.43 -8.98 -11.23
CA GLU A 286 -7.46 -9.28 -10.24
C GLU A 286 -7.73 -8.10 -9.30
N ALA A 287 -8.93 -8.06 -8.71
CA ALA A 287 -9.24 -7.11 -7.65
C ALA A 287 -8.30 -7.31 -6.46
N GLY A 288 -7.84 -6.21 -5.88
CA GLY A 288 -6.88 -6.20 -4.77
C GLY A 288 -5.42 -6.29 -5.19
N GLU A 289 -5.09 -6.43 -6.49
CA GLU A 289 -3.69 -6.26 -6.93
C GLU A 289 -3.21 -4.83 -6.67
N VAL A 290 -1.92 -4.73 -6.35
CA VAL A 290 -1.24 -3.48 -6.03
C VAL A 290 -0.22 -3.16 -7.13
N LEU A 291 -0.28 -1.94 -7.64
CA LEU A 291 0.67 -1.43 -8.63
C LEU A 291 1.31 -0.15 -8.06
N ALA A 292 2.57 -0.23 -7.67
CA ALA A 292 3.36 0.90 -7.17
C ALA A 292 3.95 1.70 -8.33
N SER A 293 4.12 2.99 -8.12
CA SER A 293 4.56 3.96 -9.16
C SER A 293 6.02 3.85 -9.54
N GLY A 294 6.81 3.26 -8.68
CA GLY A 294 8.24 3.50 -8.66
C GLY A 294 8.61 4.77 -7.89
N THR A 295 9.85 4.83 -7.48
CA THR A 295 10.40 5.90 -6.64
C THR A 295 10.30 7.26 -7.34
N VAL A 296 9.78 8.26 -6.63
CA VAL A 296 9.80 9.65 -7.11
C VAL A 296 11.22 10.20 -7.15
N GLY A 297 11.47 11.23 -7.96
CA GLY A 297 12.78 11.88 -8.05
C GLY A 297 13.27 12.37 -6.69
N GLY A 298 14.51 12.00 -6.30
CA GLY A 298 15.07 12.30 -4.98
C GLY A 298 14.41 11.55 -3.82
N GLY A 299 13.56 10.58 -4.09
CA GLY A 299 12.76 9.84 -3.12
C GLY A 299 13.49 8.70 -2.40
N SER A 300 14.79 8.49 -2.66
CA SER A 300 15.56 7.44 -2.00
C SER A 300 16.77 7.99 -1.23
N GLY A 301 17.18 7.29 -0.19
CA GLY A 301 18.39 7.62 0.57
C GLY A 301 19.64 7.57 -0.29
N GLN A 302 19.71 6.62 -1.23
CA GLN A 302 20.83 6.50 -2.16
C GLN A 302 21.01 7.72 -3.05
N GLU A 303 19.93 8.33 -3.54
CA GLU A 303 19.99 9.57 -4.33
C GLU A 303 20.49 10.76 -3.51
N ARG A 304 20.27 10.73 -2.21
CA ARG A 304 20.65 11.77 -1.25
C ARG A 304 22.00 11.51 -0.58
N GLY A 305 22.63 10.37 -0.85
CA GLY A 305 23.92 9.99 -0.26
C GLY A 305 23.82 9.57 1.22
N ARG A 306 22.61 9.22 1.72
CA ARG A 306 22.41 8.73 3.09
C ARG A 306 21.49 7.52 3.08
N LEU A 307 22.05 6.37 3.37
CA LEU A 307 21.29 5.13 3.60
C LEU A 307 20.71 5.09 5.03
N LEU A 308 19.79 4.18 5.25
CA LEU A 308 19.18 3.97 6.56
C LEU A 308 20.15 3.38 7.57
N GLU A 309 19.92 3.68 8.85
CA GLU A 309 20.60 3.10 9.99
C GLU A 309 19.60 2.51 10.98
N PRO A 310 20.00 1.54 11.83
CA PRO A 310 19.13 1.03 12.88
C PRO A 310 18.62 2.16 13.79
N GLY A 311 17.32 2.14 14.06
CA GLY A 311 16.63 3.16 14.84
C GLY A 311 16.16 4.38 14.03
N ASP A 312 16.54 4.52 12.76
CA ASP A 312 15.98 5.57 11.91
C ASP A 312 14.45 5.43 11.80
N ARG A 313 13.77 6.57 11.81
CA ARG A 313 12.34 6.67 11.60
C ARG A 313 12.06 7.28 10.23
N ILE A 314 11.54 6.47 9.32
CA ILE A 314 11.13 6.90 7.98
C ILE A 314 9.61 7.13 7.95
N GLU A 315 9.19 8.25 7.37
CA GLU A 315 7.81 8.60 7.16
C GLU A 315 7.63 8.96 5.68
N CYS A 316 6.68 8.29 5.03
CA CYS A 316 6.25 8.57 3.67
C CYS A 316 4.83 9.12 3.71
N GLU A 317 4.57 10.23 3.04
CA GLU A 317 3.28 10.94 3.08
C GLU A 317 2.75 11.15 1.66
N LEU A 318 1.47 10.90 1.47
CA LEU A 318 0.71 11.30 0.29
C LEU A 318 -0.37 12.30 0.75
N GLU A 319 -0.41 13.46 0.12
CA GLU A 319 -1.44 14.46 0.36
C GLU A 319 -2.83 13.83 0.25
N GLY A 320 -3.68 14.06 1.26
CA GLY A 320 -5.02 13.46 1.33
C GLY A 320 -5.07 11.98 1.76
N ALA A 321 -3.97 11.23 1.76
CA ALA A 321 -3.96 9.82 2.14
C ALA A 321 -3.24 9.53 3.48
N GLY A 322 -2.58 10.54 4.06
CA GLY A 322 -1.92 10.44 5.35
C GLY A 322 -0.48 9.97 5.26
N ARG A 323 0.06 9.59 6.40
CA ARG A 323 1.49 9.32 6.59
C ARG A 323 1.74 7.89 7.05
N LEU A 324 2.49 7.15 6.26
CA LEU A 324 2.99 5.81 6.57
C LEU A 324 4.31 5.95 7.32
N VAL A 325 4.43 5.31 8.46
CA VAL A 325 5.60 5.43 9.36
C VAL A 325 6.18 4.07 9.65
N HIS A 326 7.51 3.97 9.61
CA HIS A 326 8.25 2.79 10.03
C HIS A 326 9.51 3.16 10.80
N VAL A 327 9.94 2.28 11.69
CA VAL A 327 11.23 2.37 12.38
C VAL A 327 12.13 1.24 11.91
N ILE A 328 13.38 1.54 11.67
CA ILE A 328 14.34 0.56 11.18
C ILE A 328 14.85 -0.29 12.34
N GLY A 329 14.70 -1.59 12.22
CA GLY A 329 15.13 -2.56 13.21
C GLY A 329 16.64 -2.68 13.35
N PRO A 330 17.10 -3.38 14.39
CA PRO A 330 18.52 -3.59 14.63
C PRO A 330 19.15 -4.47 13.55
N ARG A 331 20.44 -4.27 13.29
CA ARG A 331 21.21 -5.20 12.47
C ARG A 331 21.34 -6.54 13.20
N HIS A 332 20.81 -7.59 12.60
CA HIS A 332 21.06 -8.92 13.13
C HIS A 332 22.45 -9.38 12.71
N GLY A 333 23.29 -9.71 13.67
CA GLY A 333 24.65 -10.22 13.43
C GLY A 333 24.64 -11.47 12.54
N GLY A 334 25.48 -11.46 11.53
CA GLY A 334 25.46 -12.35 10.38
C GLY A 334 25.30 -13.83 10.66
N GLY A 335 24.29 -14.39 10.05
CA GLY A 335 24.22 -15.78 9.65
C GLY A 335 24.15 -15.80 8.13
N GLY A 336 25.28 -15.71 7.46
CA GLY A 336 25.32 -15.87 6.01
C GLY A 336 24.71 -17.19 5.62
N HIS A 337 23.51 -17.15 5.02
CA HIS A 337 22.80 -18.37 4.61
C HIS A 337 23.47 -19.04 3.39
N LEU A 338 24.39 -18.35 2.74
CA LEU A 338 25.11 -18.89 1.59
C LEU A 338 26.62 -18.65 1.74
N VAL A 339 27.38 -19.72 1.68
CA VAL A 339 28.86 -19.64 1.51
C VAL A 339 29.11 -19.43 0.01
N PRO A 340 29.73 -18.31 -0.41
CA PRO A 340 30.09 -18.10 -1.80
C PRO A 340 30.92 -19.26 -2.32
N ARG A 341 30.55 -19.79 -3.48
CA ARG A 341 31.34 -20.82 -4.16
C ARG A 341 32.22 -20.13 -5.20
N PRO A 342 33.55 -20.44 -5.24
CA PRO A 342 34.39 -19.92 -6.28
C PRO A 342 33.92 -20.43 -7.64
N PRO A 343 34.21 -19.68 -8.74
CA PRO A 343 33.94 -20.16 -10.08
C PRO A 343 34.56 -21.54 -10.26
N GLN A 344 33.86 -22.47 -10.87
CA GLN A 344 34.45 -23.72 -11.32
C GLN A 344 35.30 -23.38 -12.54
N GLY A 345 36.61 -23.61 -12.45
CA GLY A 345 37.56 -23.36 -13.53
C GLY A 345 37.32 -24.21 -14.77
#